data_c1fa17cada268ba222ce240e90b9ded9
#
_entry.id   c1fa17cada268ba222ce240e90b9ded9
#
_cell.length_a   1.000
_cell.length_b   1.000
_cell.length_c   1.000
_cell.angle_alpha   90.00
_cell.angle_beta   90.00
_cell.angle_gamma   90.00
#
_symmetry.space_group_name_H-M   'P 1'
#
loop_
_entity.id
_entity.type
_entity.pdbx_description
1 polymer ?
#
loop_
_entity_poly.entity_id
_entity_poly.type
_entity_poly.pdbx_seq_one_letter_code
_entity_poly.pdbx_strand_id
1 'polypeptide(L)'
;MIGKVNSAGGIKRLVMAQAENSAASGDVYVTLTCDFDPLVIFAYGSLNAVGKNEAKWRLTKDGNWTSSNTAHHTASGITVSGRTITAGPYRNNGSTEGYVFAFGFPN
;
A
#
# COMPACT_ATOMS: atom_id res chain seq x y z
N MET A 1 -7.86 1.25 24.04
CA MET A 1 -8.86 0.98 23.97
C MET A 1 -9.32 1.49 22.95
N ILE A 2 -9.94 1.23 22.53
CA ILE A 2 -10.31 1.56 21.60
C ILE A 2 -11.35 2.22 21.60
N GLY A 3 -11.47 2.83 21.21
CA GLY A 3 -12.47 3.39 21.00
C GLY A 3 -13.37 3.88 21.76
N LYS A 4 -13.31 4.40 22.46
CA LYS A 4 -14.11 4.82 23.19
C LYS A 4 -14.61 5.90 22.78
N VAL A 5 -15.28 6.30 22.43
CA VAL A 5 -15.80 7.06 22.02
C VAL A 5 -16.43 7.98 22.14
N ASN A 6 -16.93 8.51 21.68
CA ASN A 6 -17.37 9.46 21.57
C ASN A 6 -18.57 9.61 21.48
N SER A 7 -19.04 10.10 21.54
CA SER A 7 -20.10 10.45 21.66
C SER A 7 -21.02 10.74 20.75
N ALA A 8 -21.23 11.81 20.44
CA ALA A 8 -22.29 12.19 19.63
C ALA A 8 -22.24 11.49 18.35
N GLY A 9 -21.14 11.33 17.81
CA GLY A 9 -21.02 10.68 16.56
C GLY A 9 -20.82 9.22 16.67
N GLY A 10 -20.61 8.73 17.84
CA GLY A 10 -20.27 7.35 18.03
C GLY A 10 -18.89 7.03 17.51
N ILE A 11 -18.59 5.77 17.41
CA ILE A 11 -17.30 5.28 16.97
C ILE A 11 -17.29 5.16 15.46
N LYS A 12 -16.31 5.74 14.84
CA LYS A 12 -16.10 5.53 13.42
C LYS A 12 -15.17 4.35 13.23
N ARG A 13 -15.47 3.57 12.23
CA ARG A 13 -14.66 2.39 11.94
C ARG A 13 -13.95 2.55 10.62
N LEU A 14 -12.70 2.15 10.60
CA LEU A 14 -11.95 2.10 9.37
C LEU A 14 -12.41 0.93 8.52
N VAL A 15 -12.44 1.14 7.25
CA VAL A 15 -12.65 0.06 6.29
C VAL A 15 -11.35 -0.12 5.50
N MET A 16 -11.18 -1.27 4.92
CA MET A 16 -9.99 -1.60 4.17
C MET A 16 -10.35 -2.01 2.75
N ALA A 17 -9.53 -1.59 1.82
CA ALA A 17 -9.53 -2.09 0.47
C ALA A 17 -8.17 -2.70 0.19
N GLN A 18 -8.09 -3.67 -0.68
CA GLN A 18 -6.83 -4.31 -1.03
C GLN A 18 -6.83 -4.78 -2.47
N ALA A 19 -5.65 -4.87 -3.03
CA ALA A 19 -5.43 -5.43 -4.35
C ALA A 19 -4.08 -6.12 -4.36
N GLU A 20 -3.95 -7.12 -5.23
CA GLU A 20 -2.70 -7.83 -5.39
C GLU A 20 -2.50 -8.16 -6.85
N ASN A 21 -1.27 -8.39 -7.23
CA ASN A 21 -0.94 -8.86 -8.55
C ASN A 21 0.34 -9.67 -8.48
N SER A 22 0.49 -10.61 -9.41
CA SER A 22 1.67 -11.46 -9.44
C SER A 22 1.96 -11.89 -10.87
N ALA A 23 3.18 -12.29 -11.10
CA ALA A 23 3.60 -12.82 -12.38
C ALA A 23 4.71 -13.84 -12.16
N ALA A 24 4.83 -14.79 -13.08
CA ALA A 24 5.90 -15.78 -13.00
C ALA A 24 7.25 -15.12 -13.22
N SER A 25 7.30 -14.02 -13.95
CA SER A 25 8.52 -13.27 -14.17
C SER A 25 8.15 -11.87 -14.65
N GLY A 26 9.08 -10.96 -14.57
CA GLY A 26 8.87 -9.60 -15.08
C GLY A 26 8.34 -8.65 -14.02
N ASP A 27 8.03 -7.46 -14.46
CA ASP A 27 7.57 -6.42 -13.57
C ASP A 27 6.09 -6.56 -13.27
N VAL A 28 5.71 -6.23 -12.05
CA VAL A 28 4.33 -6.29 -11.60
C VAL A 28 3.96 -4.93 -11.03
N TYR A 29 2.80 -4.43 -11.45
CA TYR A 29 2.22 -3.23 -10.88
C TYR A 29 0.90 -3.62 -10.24
N VAL A 30 0.59 -2.96 -9.15
CA VAL A 30 -0.67 -3.18 -8.43
C VAL A 30 -1.44 -1.88 -8.43
N THR A 31 -2.68 -1.93 -8.87
CA THR A 31 -3.55 -0.75 -8.87
C THR A 31 -4.76 -1.04 -7.98
N LEU A 32 -5.02 -0.15 -7.06
CA LEU A 32 -6.15 -0.25 -6.15
C LEU A 32 -6.98 1.02 -6.25
N THR A 33 -8.26 0.89 -6.55
CA THR A 33 -9.18 2.01 -6.52
C THR A 33 -10.13 1.80 -5.36
N CYS A 34 -10.17 2.77 -4.45
CA CYS A 34 -11.00 2.69 -3.26
C CYS A 34 -12.33 3.39 -3.50
N ASP A 35 -13.36 3.00 -2.73
CA ASP A 35 -14.62 3.72 -2.77
C ASP A 35 -14.72 4.66 -1.55
N PHE A 36 -13.60 4.96 -0.94
CA PHE A 36 -13.48 5.89 0.16
C PHE A 36 -12.18 6.65 0.01
N ASP A 37 -11.99 7.71 0.75
CA ASP A 37 -10.73 8.45 0.72
C ASP A 37 -9.70 7.72 1.58
N PRO A 38 -8.61 7.26 1.00
CA PRO A 38 -7.60 6.54 1.76
C PRO A 38 -6.94 7.45 2.78
N LEU A 39 -6.83 6.97 4.01
CA LEU A 39 -6.15 7.68 5.08
C LEU A 39 -4.76 7.11 5.33
N VAL A 40 -4.64 5.81 5.27
CA VAL A 40 -3.36 5.11 5.45
C VAL A 40 -3.18 4.15 4.29
N ILE A 41 -1.99 4.13 3.73
CA ILE A 41 -1.67 3.24 2.62
C ILE A 41 -0.45 2.41 3.00
N PHE A 42 -0.51 1.13 2.68
CA PHE A 42 0.56 0.19 2.90
C PHE A 42 0.76 -0.61 1.63
N ALA A 43 1.98 -0.69 1.14
CA ALA A 43 2.30 -1.47 -0.04
C ALA A 43 3.45 -2.42 0.27
N TYR A 44 3.38 -3.63 -0.27
CA TYR A 44 4.37 -4.64 -0.01
C TYR A 44 4.61 -5.44 -1.28
N GLY A 45 5.82 -5.74 -1.57
CA GLY A 45 6.11 -6.56 -2.74
C GLY A 45 7.56 -6.87 -2.93
N SER A 46 7.84 -7.60 -4.00
CA SER A 46 9.18 -8.06 -4.33
C SER A 46 10.04 -6.90 -4.79
N LEU A 47 11.26 -6.87 -4.29
CA LEU A 47 12.24 -5.92 -4.76
C LEU A 47 12.99 -6.50 -5.94
N ASN A 48 13.74 -5.68 -6.61
CA ASN A 48 14.55 -6.13 -7.72
C ASN A 48 15.81 -6.79 -7.20
N ALA A 49 15.64 -7.76 -6.33
CA ALA A 49 16.74 -8.55 -5.76
C ALA A 49 16.17 -9.87 -5.25
N VAL A 50 16.96 -10.92 -5.39
CA VAL A 50 16.53 -12.26 -5.04
C VAL A 50 16.19 -12.34 -3.56
N GLY A 51 15.01 -12.86 -3.28
CA GLY A 51 14.60 -13.13 -1.91
C GLY A 51 14.37 -11.90 -1.06
N LYS A 52 14.24 -10.72 -1.65
CA LYS A 52 14.01 -9.51 -0.91
C LYS A 52 12.62 -8.96 -1.18
N ASN A 53 12.06 -8.34 -0.16
CA ASN A 53 10.77 -7.68 -0.27
C ASN A 53 10.87 -6.31 0.38
N GLU A 54 9.96 -5.44 0.01
CA GLU A 54 9.90 -4.11 0.57
C GLU A 54 8.50 -3.81 1.02
N ALA A 55 8.38 -3.19 2.16
CA ALA A 55 7.12 -2.63 2.61
C ALA A 55 7.28 -1.12 2.71
N LYS A 56 6.29 -0.38 2.21
CA LYS A 56 6.24 1.06 2.31
C LYS A 56 4.89 1.46 2.85
N TRP A 57 4.86 2.49 3.66
CA TRP A 57 3.60 2.96 4.22
C TRP A 57 3.66 4.45 4.51
N ARG A 58 2.50 5.08 4.55
CA ARG A 58 2.37 6.44 5.00
C ARG A 58 0.91 6.80 5.24
N LEU A 59 0.70 7.89 5.94
CA LEU A 59 -0.59 8.57 5.92
C LEU A 59 -0.69 9.29 4.59
N THR A 60 -1.85 9.29 3.98
CA THR A 60 -2.01 9.91 2.66
C THR A 60 -1.68 11.39 2.65
N LYS A 61 -1.86 12.06 3.77
CA LYS A 61 -1.57 13.49 3.85
C LYS A 61 -0.08 13.81 3.96
N ASP A 62 0.74 12.82 4.20
CA ASP A 62 2.18 13.04 4.37
C ASP A 62 2.88 13.00 3.01
N GLY A 63 4.00 13.64 2.93
CA GLY A 63 4.73 13.70 1.68
C GLY A 63 5.69 12.56 1.44
N ASN A 64 6.15 11.93 2.51
CA ASN A 64 7.21 10.92 2.40
C ASN A 64 6.76 9.54 2.82
N TRP A 65 7.29 8.56 2.15
CA TRP A 65 7.04 7.16 2.47
C TRP A 65 8.05 6.65 3.46
N THR A 66 7.60 5.82 4.39
CA THR A 66 8.48 5.06 5.27
C THR A 66 8.67 3.67 4.64
N SER A 67 9.89 3.22 4.57
CA SER A 67 10.21 1.95 3.94
C SER A 67 10.92 1.03 4.92
N SER A 68 10.60 -0.26 4.84
CA SER A 68 11.23 -1.25 5.69
C SER A 68 12.68 -1.52 5.28
N ASN A 69 13.04 -1.19 4.06
CA ASN A 69 14.38 -1.53 3.59
C ASN A 69 14.94 -0.43 2.71
N THR A 70 15.61 0.50 3.34
CA THR A 70 16.18 1.63 2.62
C THR A 70 17.49 1.31 1.96
N ALA A 71 18.05 0.14 2.20
CA ALA A 71 19.32 -0.22 1.60
C ALA A 71 19.16 -0.67 0.15
N HIS A 72 17.97 -1.02 -0.23
CA HIS A 72 17.76 -1.48 -1.59
C HIS A 72 16.98 -0.41 -2.32
N HIS A 73 17.67 0.16 -3.18
CA HIS A 73 17.32 1.28 -3.75
C HIS A 73 16.57 1.20 -4.92
N THR A 74 16.36 0.24 -5.52
CA THR A 74 15.52 0.21 -6.63
C THR A 74 14.18 0.00 -6.18
N ALA A 75 13.77 0.76 -5.34
CA ALA A 75 12.51 0.58 -4.73
C ALA A 75 11.37 0.87 -5.68
N SER A 76 10.28 0.23 -5.47
CA SER A 76 9.08 0.47 -6.20
C SER A 76 8.57 1.87 -5.93
N GLY A 77 7.94 2.48 -6.92
CA GLY A 77 7.26 3.75 -6.74
C GLY A 77 5.83 3.52 -6.32
N ILE A 78 5.25 4.51 -5.64
CA ILE A 78 3.84 4.47 -5.31
C ILE A 78 3.26 5.82 -5.63
N THR A 79 2.22 5.83 -6.44
CA THR A 79 1.52 7.07 -6.78
C THR A 79 0.11 7.01 -6.24
N VAL A 80 -0.37 8.15 -5.77
CA VAL A 80 -1.72 8.26 -5.24
C VAL A 80 -2.40 9.38 -5.99
N SER A 81 -3.50 9.08 -6.63
CA SER A 81 -4.28 10.08 -7.33
C SER A 81 -5.72 9.91 -6.90
N GLY A 82 -6.14 10.76 -5.97
CA GLY A 82 -7.48 10.65 -5.39
C GLY A 82 -7.64 9.32 -4.67
N ARG A 83 -8.52 8.48 -5.19
CA ARG A 83 -8.81 7.19 -4.58
C ARG A 83 -8.10 6.03 -5.29
N THR A 84 -7.23 6.34 -6.23
CA THR A 84 -6.50 5.31 -6.97
C THR A 84 -5.04 5.32 -6.57
N ILE A 85 -4.56 4.15 -6.21
CA ILE A 85 -3.19 3.94 -5.76
C ILE A 85 -2.55 2.95 -6.73
N THR A 86 -1.39 3.29 -7.24
CA THR A 86 -0.63 2.40 -8.11
C THR A 86 0.75 2.22 -7.52
N ALA A 87 1.16 0.99 -7.31
CA ALA A 87 2.45 0.65 -6.75
C ALA A 87 3.22 -0.24 -7.71
N GLY A 88 4.52 -0.01 -7.80
CA GLY A 88 5.42 -0.80 -8.63
C GLY A 88 6.44 0.06 -9.32
N PRO A 89 7.26 -0.56 -10.16
CA PRO A 89 7.24 -1.98 -10.46
C PRO A 89 7.82 -2.82 -9.33
N TYR A 90 7.18 -3.93 -9.06
CA TYR A 90 7.75 -4.95 -8.21
C TYR A 90 8.41 -5.98 -9.10
N ARG A 91 9.51 -6.53 -8.66
CA ARG A 91 10.23 -7.50 -9.45
C ARG A 91 11.07 -8.40 -8.57
N ASN A 92 11.13 -9.65 -8.92
CA ASN A 92 12.00 -10.60 -8.27
C ASN A 92 12.68 -11.44 -9.34
N ASN A 93 13.64 -12.24 -8.94
CA ASN A 93 14.28 -13.12 -9.84
C ASN A 93 13.48 -14.41 -9.82
N GLY A 94 12.47 -14.48 -10.61
CA GLY A 94 11.48 -15.55 -10.60
C GLY A 94 10.12 -14.96 -10.36
N SER A 95 9.33 -15.62 -9.53
CA SER A 95 7.97 -15.15 -9.25
C SER A 95 7.99 -13.79 -8.55
N THR A 96 7.15 -12.92 -9.02
CA THR A 96 7.02 -11.56 -8.50
C THR A 96 5.62 -11.37 -7.96
N GLU A 97 5.50 -10.69 -6.83
CA GLU A 97 4.19 -10.38 -6.28
C GLU A 97 4.19 -9.00 -5.64
N GLY A 98 3.04 -8.38 -5.62
CA GLY A 98 2.85 -7.09 -5.00
C GLY A 98 1.44 -6.97 -4.42
N TYR A 99 1.33 -6.19 -3.34
CA TYR A 99 0.09 -6.01 -2.61
C TYR A 99 -0.05 -4.55 -2.22
N VAL A 100 -1.26 -4.05 -2.26
CA VAL A 100 -1.58 -2.70 -1.76
C VAL A 100 -2.78 -2.80 -0.86
N PHE A 101 -2.68 -2.15 0.29
CA PHE A 101 -3.77 -2.07 1.25
C PHE A 101 -4.04 -0.61 1.53
N ALA A 102 -5.28 -0.24 1.64
CA ALA A 102 -5.66 1.12 1.99
C ALA A 102 -6.73 1.09 3.06
N PHE A 103 -6.64 2.00 4.00
CA PHE A 103 -7.57 2.10 5.10
C PHE A 103 -8.12 3.51 5.15
N GLY A 104 -9.38 3.65 5.42
CA GLY A 104 -10.02 4.96 5.55
C GLY A 104 -11.40 4.80 6.17
N PHE A 105 -12.13 5.89 6.23
CA PHE A 105 -13.47 5.86 6.76
C PHE A 105 -14.46 5.77 5.60
N PRO A 106 -15.54 5.01 5.76
CA PRO A 106 -16.55 4.93 4.72
C PRO A 106 -17.21 6.29 4.51
N ASN A 107 -17.64 6.52 3.31
CA ASN A 107 -18.33 7.78 2.97
C ASN A 107 -19.71 7.85 3.59
#